data_559d66462ce089e13d8a0a5ac978eaf1
#
_entry.id   559d66462ce089e13d8a0a5ac978eaf1
#
_cell.length_a   1.000
_cell.length_b   1.000
_cell.length_c   1.000
_cell.angle_alpha   90.00
_cell.angle_beta   90.00
_cell.angle_gamma   90.00
#
_symmetry.space_group_name_H-M   'P 1'
#
loop_
_entity.id
_entity.type
_entity.pdbx_description
1 polymer ?
#
loop_
_entity_poly.entity_id
_entity_poly.type
_entity_poly.pdbx_seq_one_letter_code
_entity_poly.pdbx_strand_id
1 'polypeptide(L)'
;ETIQALIKERHITVVSVMHDLNLSAQYSDYIILMNEGKVVCQGTPHDVITEENIKRVYKLDSYIMNNPVTGKPYIMHVRKSDYHAAVNH
;
A
#
# COMPACT_ATOMS: atom_id res chain seq x y z
N GLU A 1 -11.32 0.10 -28.43
CA GLU A 1 -11.12 0.74 -27.16
C GLU A 1 -9.85 1.52 -27.09
N THR A 2 -9.90 2.61 -26.38
CA THR A 2 -8.77 3.51 -26.27
C THR A 2 -8.10 3.33 -24.92
N ILE A 3 -6.85 3.77 -24.83
CA ILE A 3 -6.13 3.79 -23.56
C ILE A 3 -6.87 4.62 -22.53
N GLN A 4 -7.53 5.70 -22.94
CA GLN A 4 -8.30 6.54 -22.06
C GLN A 4 -9.48 5.79 -21.42
N ALA A 5 -10.13 4.92 -22.17
CA ALA A 5 -11.22 4.10 -21.61
C ALA A 5 -10.71 3.15 -20.54
N LEU A 6 -9.55 2.53 -20.77
CA LEU A 6 -8.93 1.65 -19.77
C LEU A 6 -8.55 2.41 -18.52
N ILE A 7 -8.02 3.64 -18.68
CA ILE A 7 -7.66 4.46 -17.52
C ILE A 7 -8.89 4.83 -16.71
N LYS A 8 -10.02 5.12 -17.38
CA LYS A 8 -11.26 5.44 -16.68
C LYS A 8 -11.82 4.28 -15.90
N GLU A 9 -11.62 3.06 -16.40
CA GLU A 9 -12.11 1.86 -15.72
C GLU A 9 -11.22 1.43 -14.58
N ARG A 10 -9.99 1.90 -14.55
CA ARG A 10 -9.02 1.54 -13.51
C ARG A 10 -8.58 2.78 -12.75
N HIS A 11 -8.53 2.66 -11.45
CA HIS A 11 -8.06 3.73 -10.59
C HIS A 11 -6.55 3.58 -10.39
N ILE A 12 -5.81 4.42 -11.10
CA ILE A 12 -4.36 4.46 -11.00
C ILE A 12 -3.99 5.65 -10.13
N THR A 13 -3.28 5.39 -9.06
CA THR A 13 -2.90 6.44 -8.11
C THR A 13 -1.40 6.53 -7.99
N VAL A 14 -0.87 7.73 -8.14
CA VAL A 14 0.53 8.02 -7.85
C VAL A 14 0.60 8.53 -6.42
N VAL A 15 1.35 7.83 -5.57
CA VAL A 15 1.42 8.12 -4.15
C VAL A 15 2.85 8.42 -3.76
N SER A 16 3.04 9.56 -3.09
CA SER A 16 4.32 9.87 -2.47
C SER A 16 4.43 9.12 -1.14
N VAL A 17 5.63 8.70 -0.77
CA VAL A 17 5.85 8.03 0.52
C VAL A 17 5.47 8.91 1.71
N MET A 18 5.29 10.21 1.48
CA MET A 18 4.85 11.13 2.53
C MET A 18 3.34 11.13 2.74
N HIS A 19 2.58 10.49 1.85
CA HIS A 19 1.13 10.49 1.91
C HIS A 19 0.58 9.15 2.40
N ASP A 20 -0.72 9.13 2.69
CA ASP A 20 -1.37 7.94 3.22
C ASP A 20 -1.53 6.86 2.15
N LEU A 21 -0.66 5.87 2.19
CA LEU A 21 -0.69 4.76 1.26
C LEU A 21 -1.90 3.84 1.51
N ASN A 22 -2.30 3.68 2.77
CA ASN A 22 -3.46 2.84 3.10
C ASN A 22 -4.73 3.35 2.44
N LEU A 23 -5.00 4.63 2.57
CA LEU A 23 -6.20 5.22 1.99
C LEU A 23 -6.16 5.08 0.47
N SER A 24 -5.03 5.41 -0.14
CA SER A 24 -4.88 5.30 -1.60
C SER A 24 -5.09 3.87 -2.08
N ALA A 25 -4.58 2.89 -1.35
CA ALA A 25 -4.68 1.48 -1.74
C ALA A 25 -6.14 1.01 -1.79
N GLN A 26 -6.99 1.50 -0.89
CA GLN A 26 -8.38 1.04 -0.82
C GLN A 26 -9.19 1.46 -2.05
N TYR A 27 -8.77 2.52 -2.74
CA TYR A 27 -9.49 3.05 -3.89
C TYR A 27 -8.78 2.78 -5.22
N SER A 28 -7.62 2.17 -5.18
CA SER A 28 -6.78 2.06 -6.38
C SER A 28 -6.71 0.62 -6.88
N ASP A 29 -6.64 0.49 -8.19
CA ASP A 29 -6.38 -0.79 -8.85
C ASP A 29 -4.90 -0.93 -9.19
N TYR A 30 -4.21 0.19 -9.28
CA TYR A 30 -2.78 0.23 -9.57
C TYR A 30 -2.15 1.40 -8.84
N ILE A 31 -1.01 1.16 -8.22
CA ILE A 31 -0.32 2.17 -7.42
C ILE A 31 1.09 2.36 -7.95
N ILE A 32 1.48 3.61 -8.08
CA ILE A 32 2.85 3.98 -8.38
C ILE A 32 3.36 4.73 -7.14
N LEU A 33 4.25 4.09 -6.40
CA LEU A 33 4.80 4.66 -5.17
C LEU A 33 6.08 5.40 -5.50
N MET A 34 6.14 6.66 -5.14
CA MET A 34 7.27 7.52 -5.47
C MET A 34 7.92 8.10 -4.21
N ASN A 35 9.22 8.27 -4.29
CA ASN A 35 9.99 8.91 -3.24
C ASN A 35 11.01 9.83 -3.90
N GLU A 36 10.98 11.09 -3.53
CA GLU A 36 11.92 12.11 -4.02
C GLU A 36 11.96 12.17 -5.55
N GLY A 37 10.80 12.10 -6.18
CA GLY A 37 10.67 12.19 -7.62
C GLY A 37 11.00 10.92 -8.38
N LYS A 38 11.27 9.83 -7.68
CA LYS A 38 11.62 8.55 -8.31
C LYS A 38 10.60 7.49 -7.97
N VAL A 39 10.32 6.60 -8.92
CA VAL A 39 9.46 5.47 -8.69
C VAL A 39 10.19 4.44 -7.82
N VAL A 40 9.63 4.13 -6.66
CA VAL A 40 10.19 3.12 -5.76
C VAL A 40 9.67 1.74 -6.13
N CYS A 41 8.37 1.64 -6.34
CA CYS A 41 7.75 0.41 -6.78
C CYS A 41 6.38 0.74 -7.38
N GLN A 42 5.86 -0.18 -8.17
CA GLN A 42 4.55 -0.01 -8.79
C GLN A 42 3.92 -1.37 -9.06
N GLY A 43 2.61 -1.38 -9.11
CA GLY A 43 1.85 -2.60 -9.36
C GLY A 43 0.47 -2.50 -8.76
N THR A 44 -0.19 -3.64 -8.65
CA THR A 44 -1.47 -3.71 -7.94
C THR A 44 -1.24 -3.41 -6.45
N PRO A 45 -2.29 -3.08 -5.69
CA PRO A 45 -2.11 -2.89 -4.25
C PRO A 45 -1.43 -4.07 -3.57
N HIS A 46 -1.75 -5.30 -3.97
CA HIS A 46 -1.11 -6.49 -3.40
C HIS A 46 0.37 -6.58 -3.76
N ASP A 47 0.76 -6.08 -4.93
CA ASP A 47 2.17 -6.08 -5.34
C ASP A 47 2.99 -5.03 -4.59
N VAL A 48 2.38 -3.88 -4.34
CA VAL A 48 3.07 -2.74 -3.72
C VAL A 48 3.10 -2.85 -2.20
N ILE A 49 1.97 -3.21 -1.62
CA ILE A 49 1.82 -3.25 -0.16
C ILE A 49 2.21 -4.63 0.36
N THR A 50 3.49 -4.79 0.65
CA THR A 50 4.05 -5.98 1.27
C THR A 50 4.89 -5.54 2.46
N GLU A 51 5.08 -6.43 3.42
CA GLU A 51 5.93 -6.12 4.59
C GLU A 51 7.33 -5.75 4.16
N GLU A 52 7.85 -6.45 3.16
CA GLU A 52 9.19 -6.20 2.64
C GLU A 52 9.31 -4.79 2.04
N ASN A 53 8.37 -4.41 1.18
CA ASN A 53 8.39 -3.09 0.56
C ASN A 53 8.22 -1.98 1.58
N ILE A 54 7.32 -2.15 2.53
CA ILE A 54 7.08 -1.15 3.55
C ILE A 54 8.32 -0.97 4.43
N LYS A 55 8.96 -2.06 4.81
CA LYS A 55 10.19 -1.95 5.59
C LYS A 55 11.30 -1.27 4.79
N ARG A 56 11.43 -1.61 3.51
CA ARG A 56 12.45 -1.01 2.65
C ARG A 56 12.24 0.48 2.46
N VAL A 57 11.00 0.90 2.24
CA VAL A 57 10.68 2.28 1.88
C VAL A 57 10.51 3.16 3.12
N TYR A 58 9.78 2.68 4.11
CA TYR A 58 9.43 3.47 5.30
C TYR A 58 10.30 3.19 6.50
N LYS A 59 11.14 2.15 6.43
CA LYS A 59 12.03 1.76 7.52
C LYS A 59 11.27 1.39 8.80
N LEU A 60 10.07 0.87 8.64
CA LEU A 60 9.19 0.50 9.74
C LEU A 60 8.77 -0.96 9.60
N ASP A 61 8.63 -1.62 10.73
CA ASP A 61 7.98 -2.92 10.76
C ASP A 61 6.47 -2.72 10.65
N SER A 62 5.82 -3.59 9.90
CA SER A 62 4.39 -3.49 9.69
C SER A 62 3.79 -4.89 9.53
N TYR A 63 2.48 -4.94 9.62
CA TYR A 63 1.71 -6.15 9.32
C TYR A 63 0.73 -5.81 8.22
N ILE A 64 0.60 -6.71 7.26
CA ILE A 64 -0.30 -6.52 6.13
C ILE A 64 -1.51 -7.40 6.34
N MET A 65 -2.68 -6.78 6.29
CA MET A 65 -3.96 -7.46 6.44
C MET A 65 -4.80 -7.19 5.20
N ASN A 66 -5.77 -8.05 4.93
CA ASN A 66 -6.73 -7.79 3.86
C ASN A 66 -7.95 -7.11 4.45
N ASN A 67 -8.38 -6.03 3.79
CA ASN A 67 -9.64 -5.37 4.14
C ASN A 67 -10.79 -6.25 3.64
N PRO A 68 -11.65 -6.76 4.53
CA PRO A 68 -12.70 -7.67 4.10
C PRO A 68 -13.77 -7.02 3.21
N VAL A 69 -13.84 -5.70 3.23
CA VAL A 69 -14.79 -4.96 2.41
C VAL A 69 -14.27 -4.74 1.00
N THR A 70 -13.02 -4.29 0.88
CA THR A 70 -12.44 -3.96 -0.43
C THR A 70 -11.63 -5.09 -1.03
N GLY A 71 -11.19 -6.06 -0.21
CA GLY A 71 -10.28 -7.12 -0.64
C GLY A 71 -8.86 -6.62 -0.84
N LYS A 72 -8.57 -5.37 -0.51
CA LYS A 72 -7.27 -4.77 -0.73
C LYS A 72 -6.40 -4.84 0.53
N PRO A 73 -5.07 -4.82 0.37
CA PRO A 73 -4.19 -4.92 1.52
C PRO A 73 -4.24 -3.65 2.36
N TYR A 74 -4.09 -3.82 3.65
CA TYR A 74 -4.13 -2.76 4.63
C TYR A 74 -2.89 -2.85 5.51
N ILE A 75 -2.17 -1.75 5.68
CA ILE A 75 -0.94 -1.69 6.45
C ILE A 75 -1.24 -1.34 7.89
N MET A 76 -0.75 -2.17 8.80
CA MET A 76 -0.79 -1.87 10.23
C MET A 76 0.60 -1.47 10.67
N HIS A 77 0.80 -0.19 10.97
CA HIS A 77 2.08 0.36 11.40
C HIS A 77 2.22 0.21 12.91
N VAL A 78 2.68 -0.96 13.35
CA VAL A 78 2.95 -1.18 14.76
C VAL A 78 4.31 -1.82 14.90
N ARG A 79 4.97 -1.56 16.02
CA ARG A 79 6.20 -2.26 16.34
C ARG A 79 5.84 -3.70 16.70
N LYS A 80 6.70 -4.63 16.31
CA LYS A 80 6.42 -6.05 16.58
C LYS A 80 6.29 -6.35 18.05
N SER A 81 7.04 -5.66 18.90
CA SER A 81 6.91 -5.81 20.34
C SER A 81 5.53 -5.39 20.84
N ASP A 82 4.99 -4.30 20.29
CA ASP A 82 3.65 -3.84 20.66
C ASP A 82 2.57 -4.81 20.17
N TYR A 83 2.77 -5.38 18.99
CA TYR A 83 1.85 -6.37 18.47
C TYR A 83 1.80 -7.61 19.34
N HIS A 84 2.96 -8.11 19.76
CA HIS A 84 3.03 -9.28 20.65
C HIS A 84 2.35 -9.02 21.98
N ALA A 85 2.55 -7.83 22.54
CA ALA A 85 1.89 -7.47 23.79
C ALA A 85 0.38 -7.44 23.64
N ALA A 86 -0.12 -6.91 22.53
CA ALA A 86 -1.55 -6.86 22.27
C ALA A 86 -2.15 -8.25 22.06
N VAL A 87 -1.42 -9.12 21.35
CA VAL A 87 -1.92 -10.47 21.04
C VAL A 87 -1.90 -11.36 22.26
N ASN A 88 -0.93 -11.19 23.15
CA ASN A 88 -0.77 -12.03 24.33
C ASN A 88 -1.64 -11.62 25.52
N HIS A 89 -2.42 -10.58 25.35
CA HIS A 89 -3.42 -10.22 26.34
C HIS A 89 -4.74 -10.91 26.05
#